data_806ce86ecb3c942c03e2542fa4396447
#
_entry.id   806ce86ecb3c942c03e2542fa4396447
#
_cell.length_a   1.000
_cell.length_b   1.000
_cell.length_c   1.000
_cell.angle_alpha   90.00
_cell.angle_beta   90.00
_cell.angle_gamma   90.00
#
_symmetry.space_group_name_H-M   'P 1'
#
loop_
_entity.id
_entity.type
_entity.pdbx_description
1 polymer ?
#
loop_
_entity_poly.entity_id
_entity_poly.type
_entity_poly.pdbx_seq_one_letter_code
_entity_poly.pdbx_strand_id
1 'polypeptide(L)'
;ANSVPVGRDQIQHIEMARDIAGSFNHLYGEHFVLPEAAIDASVAALPGLDGRKMSKSYDNTIPLFAPTAELRKLIFSIVTDSKAPGEPKDADGSALFQLYQAFSSAEETRAMRAAFDEGIAWGEAKQALFERIEAAVGPMREHYEALIAEPARIEKHLHEGAAKARAIATPFLAELRHAVGLRNLASVPRAAKVEKEIGRAHV
;
A
#
# COMPACT_ATOMS: atom_id res chain seq x y z
N ALA A 1 14.69 0.05 3.99
CA ALA A 1 13.88 1.18 4.43
C ALA A 1 14.00 1.35 5.94
N ASN A 2 14.04 2.58 6.44
CA ASN A 2 14.15 2.84 7.88
C ASN A 2 12.75 2.84 8.53
N SER A 3 11.77 3.44 7.86
CA SER A 3 10.39 3.52 8.31
C SER A 3 9.45 3.02 7.23
N VAL A 4 8.46 2.22 7.60
CA VAL A 4 7.50 1.60 6.69
C VAL A 4 6.09 1.95 7.15
N PRO A 5 5.39 2.88 6.49
CA PRO A 5 4.00 3.21 6.81
C PRO A 5 3.10 2.02 6.49
N VAL A 6 2.44 1.46 7.51
CA VAL A 6 1.60 0.26 7.37
C VAL A 6 0.41 0.30 8.32
N GLY A 7 -0.64 -0.45 7.98
CA GLY A 7 -1.72 -0.77 8.91
C GLY A 7 -1.28 -1.78 9.99
N ARG A 8 -2.04 -1.86 11.08
CA ARG A 8 -1.73 -2.77 12.20
C ARG A 8 -1.65 -4.23 11.79
N ASP A 9 -2.37 -4.63 10.77
CA ASP A 9 -2.37 -6.00 10.23
C ASP A 9 -1.05 -6.38 9.53
N GLN A 10 -0.15 -5.41 9.28
CA GLN A 10 1.15 -5.61 8.64
C GLN A 10 2.34 -5.59 9.62
N ILE A 11 2.11 -5.32 10.91
CA ILE A 11 3.19 -5.23 11.93
C ILE A 11 4.02 -6.50 11.93
N GLN A 12 3.37 -7.67 11.96
CA GLN A 12 4.06 -8.96 12.01
C GLN A 12 5.01 -9.17 10.81
N HIS A 13 4.63 -8.69 9.62
CA HIS A 13 5.51 -8.78 8.45
C HIS A 13 6.76 -7.91 8.60
N ILE A 14 6.63 -6.75 9.22
CA ILE A 14 7.77 -5.87 9.49
C ILE A 14 8.69 -6.49 10.56
N GLU A 15 8.13 -7.09 11.61
CA GLU A 15 8.90 -7.82 12.63
C GLU A 15 9.68 -8.97 12.02
N MET A 16 9.05 -9.78 11.17
CA MET A 16 9.74 -10.86 10.43
C MET A 16 10.87 -10.32 9.54
N ALA A 17 10.65 -9.20 8.86
CA ALA A 17 11.69 -8.57 8.05
C ALA A 17 12.87 -8.06 8.91
N ARG A 18 12.58 -7.54 10.11
CA ARG A 18 13.62 -7.14 11.09
C ARG A 18 14.44 -8.34 11.57
N ASP A 19 13.77 -9.44 11.90
CA ASP A 19 14.43 -10.66 12.38
C ASP A 19 15.36 -11.26 11.31
N ILE A 20 14.89 -11.30 10.05
CA ILE A 20 15.70 -11.77 8.92
C ILE A 20 16.91 -10.84 8.70
N ALA A 21 16.69 -9.53 8.70
CA ALA A 21 17.76 -8.55 8.51
C ALA A 21 18.76 -8.58 9.67
N GLY A 22 18.28 -8.71 10.92
CA GLY A 22 19.13 -8.85 12.11
C GLY A 22 19.96 -10.11 12.11
N SER A 23 19.36 -11.25 11.72
CA SER A 23 20.08 -12.52 11.59
C SER A 23 21.17 -12.46 10.52
N PHE A 24 20.88 -11.81 9.39
CA PHE A 24 21.87 -11.59 8.34
C PHE A 24 23.04 -10.72 8.84
N ASN A 25 22.72 -9.58 9.48
CA ASN A 25 23.73 -8.68 10.01
C ASN A 25 24.61 -9.36 11.07
N HIS A 26 24.02 -10.19 11.91
CA HIS A 26 24.76 -10.95 12.93
C HIS A 26 25.79 -11.92 12.32
N LEU A 27 25.43 -12.59 11.21
CA LEU A 27 26.27 -13.60 10.59
C LEU A 27 27.30 -13.02 9.60
N TYR A 28 26.96 -11.95 8.90
CA TYR A 28 27.71 -11.47 7.74
C TYR A 28 28.18 -10.01 7.86
N GLY A 29 27.87 -9.33 8.97
CA GLY A 29 28.20 -7.91 9.19
C GLY A 29 27.01 -6.97 8.89
N GLU A 30 27.14 -5.72 9.30
CA GLU A 30 26.09 -4.70 9.22
C GLU A 30 25.82 -4.25 7.77
N HIS A 31 24.86 -4.89 7.10
CA HIS A 31 24.44 -4.59 5.74
C HIS A 31 23.03 -4.00 5.67
N PHE A 32 22.11 -4.46 6.53
CA PHE A 32 20.73 -4.05 6.51
C PHE A 32 20.41 -3.05 7.61
N VAL A 33 19.69 -2.00 7.26
CA VAL A 33 18.99 -1.18 8.24
C VAL A 33 17.70 -1.90 8.66
N LEU A 34 17.48 -2.05 9.97
CA LEU A 34 16.29 -2.72 10.49
C LEU A 34 15.06 -1.80 10.31
N PRO A 35 14.02 -2.22 9.56
CA PRO A 35 12.86 -1.39 9.32
C PRO A 35 12.01 -1.22 10.58
N GLU A 36 11.33 -0.08 10.72
CA GLU A 36 10.36 0.19 11.77
C GLU A 36 8.97 0.43 11.18
N ALA A 37 7.94 -0.16 11.80
CA ALA A 37 6.56 0.09 11.39
C ALA A 37 6.14 1.49 11.85
N ALA A 38 5.68 2.31 10.91
CA ALA A 38 5.02 3.58 11.18
C ALA A 38 3.51 3.40 11.04
N ILE A 39 2.78 3.48 12.16
CA ILE A 39 1.33 3.24 12.20
C ILE A 39 0.63 4.55 12.49
N ASP A 40 -0.28 4.92 11.60
CA ASP A 40 -1.24 5.97 11.90
C ASP A 40 -2.37 5.39 12.77
N ALA A 41 -2.42 5.83 14.03
CA ALA A 41 -3.40 5.35 14.99
C ALA A 41 -4.83 5.79 14.65
N SER A 42 -5.00 6.84 13.84
CA SER A 42 -6.32 7.41 13.48
C SER A 42 -7.06 6.59 12.43
N VAL A 43 -6.36 5.77 11.62
CA VAL A 43 -6.94 5.05 10.47
C VAL A 43 -6.45 3.59 10.44
N ALA A 44 -6.52 2.90 11.58
CA ALA A 44 -5.95 1.55 11.71
C ALA A 44 -6.72 0.46 10.93
N ALA A 45 -8.03 0.62 10.70
CA ALA A 45 -8.86 -0.24 9.88
C ALA A 45 -10.08 0.53 9.37
N LEU A 46 -10.40 0.45 8.09
CA LEU A 46 -11.59 1.06 7.52
C LEU A 46 -12.75 0.06 7.50
N PRO A 47 -13.98 0.50 7.89
CA PRO A 47 -15.19 -0.30 7.74
C PRO A 47 -15.60 -0.37 6.27
N GLY A 48 -16.23 -1.50 5.89
CA GLY A 48 -16.90 -1.65 4.61
C GLY A 48 -18.33 -1.13 4.63
N LEU A 49 -19.05 -1.32 3.52
CA LEU A 49 -20.43 -0.85 3.32
C LEU A 49 -21.42 -1.42 4.36
N ASP A 50 -21.10 -2.58 4.92
CA ASP A 50 -21.89 -3.31 5.92
C ASP A 50 -21.44 -3.08 7.38
N GLY A 51 -20.48 -2.18 7.60
CA GLY A 51 -19.91 -1.85 8.91
C GLY A 51 -18.85 -2.82 9.42
N ARG A 52 -18.64 -3.98 8.77
CA ARG A 52 -17.54 -4.89 9.09
C ARG A 52 -16.23 -4.38 8.48
N LYS A 53 -15.09 -4.97 8.87
CA LYS A 53 -13.79 -4.67 8.22
C LYS A 53 -13.93 -4.76 6.70
N MET A 54 -13.48 -3.72 5.97
CA MET A 54 -13.50 -3.70 4.52
C MET A 54 -12.64 -4.84 3.95
N SER A 55 -13.23 -5.67 3.09
CA SER A 55 -12.54 -6.82 2.49
C SER A 55 -13.22 -7.23 1.18
N LYS A 56 -12.40 -7.60 0.18
CA LYS A 56 -12.89 -8.19 -1.07
C LYS A 56 -13.70 -9.48 -0.83
N SER A 57 -13.33 -10.25 0.19
CA SER A 57 -14.03 -11.51 0.54
C SER A 57 -15.44 -11.29 1.06
N TYR A 58 -15.76 -10.09 1.52
CA TYR A 58 -17.09 -9.74 2.04
C TYR A 58 -17.94 -8.94 1.04
N ASP A 59 -17.39 -8.63 -0.12
CA ASP A 59 -18.03 -7.81 -1.16
C ASP A 59 -18.56 -6.46 -0.60
N ASN A 60 -17.83 -5.89 0.37
CA ASN A 60 -18.20 -4.67 1.08
C ASN A 60 -17.23 -3.51 0.81
N THR A 61 -16.44 -3.61 -0.28
CA THR A 61 -15.42 -2.63 -0.63
C THR A 61 -15.99 -1.46 -1.43
N ILE A 62 -15.33 -0.30 -1.32
CA ILE A 62 -15.54 0.85 -2.20
C ILE A 62 -14.32 0.90 -3.15
N PRO A 63 -14.48 0.64 -4.46
CA PRO A 63 -13.38 0.75 -5.41
C PRO A 63 -12.85 2.19 -5.46
N LEU A 64 -11.53 2.36 -5.36
CA LEU A 64 -10.90 3.68 -5.21
C LEU A 64 -11.26 4.63 -6.36
N PHE A 65 -11.26 4.13 -7.60
CA PHE A 65 -11.56 4.90 -8.80
C PHE A 65 -12.90 4.49 -9.44
N ALA A 66 -13.88 4.11 -8.63
CA ALA A 66 -15.24 3.90 -9.12
C ALA A 66 -15.77 5.17 -9.83
N PRO A 67 -16.51 5.03 -10.93
CA PRO A 67 -17.20 6.18 -11.54
C PRO A 67 -18.05 6.92 -10.52
N THR A 68 -18.15 8.25 -10.64
CA THR A 68 -18.86 9.12 -9.69
C THR A 68 -20.26 8.62 -9.35
N ALA A 69 -21.04 8.16 -10.35
CA ALA A 69 -22.39 7.64 -10.13
C ALA A 69 -22.40 6.33 -9.33
N GLU A 70 -21.42 5.46 -9.55
CA GLU A 70 -21.24 4.21 -8.81
C GLU A 70 -20.77 4.48 -7.38
N LEU A 71 -19.79 5.35 -7.19
CA LEU A 71 -19.32 5.79 -5.88
C LEU A 71 -20.48 6.32 -5.03
N ARG A 72 -21.32 7.21 -5.62
CA ARG A 72 -22.51 7.73 -4.96
C ARG A 72 -23.45 6.61 -4.53
N LYS A 73 -23.76 5.67 -5.43
CA LYS A 73 -24.62 4.53 -5.13
C LYS A 73 -24.09 3.68 -3.98
N LEU A 74 -22.79 3.38 -3.98
CA LEU A 74 -22.14 2.61 -2.93
C LEU A 74 -22.21 3.34 -1.58
N ILE A 75 -21.89 4.62 -1.52
CA ILE A 75 -21.97 5.40 -0.29
C ILE A 75 -23.40 5.46 0.25
N PHE A 76 -24.40 5.62 -0.63
CA PHE A 76 -25.80 5.64 -0.20
C PHE A 76 -26.30 4.26 0.25
N SER A 77 -25.62 3.17 -0.10
CA SER A 77 -25.91 1.82 0.38
C SER A 77 -25.29 1.47 1.74
N ILE A 78 -24.41 2.32 2.29
CA ILE A 78 -23.83 2.10 3.62
C ILE A 78 -24.93 1.88 4.64
N VAL A 79 -24.83 0.79 5.41
CA VAL A 79 -25.79 0.43 6.45
C VAL A 79 -25.74 1.47 7.58
N THR A 80 -26.90 1.96 7.96
CA THR A 80 -27.12 2.92 9.07
C THR A 80 -28.23 2.40 9.97
N ASP A 81 -28.29 2.92 11.19
CA ASP A 81 -29.40 2.61 12.10
C ASP A 81 -30.74 3.26 11.66
N SER A 82 -31.79 3.02 12.42
CA SER A 82 -33.15 3.50 12.15
C SER A 82 -33.49 4.86 12.80
N LYS A 83 -32.50 5.56 13.38
CA LYS A 83 -32.74 6.85 14.05
C LYS A 83 -33.20 7.91 13.07
N ALA A 84 -34.26 8.63 13.47
CA ALA A 84 -34.85 9.70 12.68
C ALA A 84 -33.96 10.97 12.67
N PRO A 85 -34.18 11.90 11.74
CA PRO A 85 -33.59 13.24 11.83
C PRO A 85 -33.94 13.90 13.17
N GLY A 86 -32.97 14.59 13.80
CA GLY A 86 -33.13 15.21 15.12
C GLY A 86 -32.83 14.27 16.30
N GLU A 87 -32.65 12.97 16.06
CA GLU A 87 -32.21 12.03 17.10
C GLU A 87 -30.67 11.90 17.09
N PRO A 88 -29.99 12.10 18.24
CA PRO A 88 -28.52 11.95 18.33
C PRO A 88 -28.04 10.58 17.85
N LYS A 89 -26.96 10.57 17.08
CA LYS A 89 -26.38 9.38 16.44
C LYS A 89 -25.02 9.03 17.02
N ASP A 90 -24.72 7.74 17.09
CA ASP A 90 -23.42 7.25 17.54
C ASP A 90 -22.37 7.41 16.42
N ALA A 91 -21.47 8.40 16.56
CA ALA A 91 -20.40 8.64 15.62
C ALA A 91 -19.35 7.53 15.67
N ASP A 92 -18.99 7.03 16.84
CA ASP A 92 -17.88 6.07 17.00
C ASP A 92 -18.27 4.67 16.47
N GLY A 93 -19.52 4.27 16.60
CA GLY A 93 -20.07 3.04 16.03
C GLY A 93 -20.45 3.13 14.56
N SER A 94 -20.42 4.33 13.96
CA SER A 94 -20.88 4.54 12.58
C SER A 94 -19.77 4.30 11.55
N ALA A 95 -19.98 3.32 10.65
CA ALA A 95 -19.11 3.13 9.49
C ALA A 95 -19.01 4.38 8.61
N LEU A 96 -20.13 5.08 8.45
CA LEU A 96 -20.19 6.32 7.68
C LEU A 96 -19.28 7.40 8.29
N PHE A 97 -19.33 7.58 9.61
CA PHE A 97 -18.50 8.57 10.31
C PHE A 97 -17.01 8.21 10.22
N GLN A 98 -16.65 6.94 10.42
CA GLN A 98 -15.27 6.47 10.33
C GLN A 98 -14.69 6.67 8.91
N LEU A 99 -15.49 6.42 7.88
CA LEU A 99 -15.09 6.71 6.50
C LEU A 99 -14.94 8.22 6.26
N TYR A 100 -15.86 9.05 6.78
CA TYR A 100 -15.75 10.49 6.68
C TYR A 100 -14.47 11.02 7.34
N GLN A 101 -14.15 10.54 8.52
CA GLN A 101 -12.95 10.89 9.26
C GLN A 101 -11.66 10.58 8.47
N ALA A 102 -11.64 9.45 7.73
CA ALA A 102 -10.47 9.05 6.95
C ALA A 102 -10.13 10.02 5.79
N PHE A 103 -11.10 10.81 5.33
CA PHE A 103 -10.92 11.78 4.23
C PHE A 103 -10.98 13.23 4.70
N SER A 104 -11.15 13.49 5.99
CA SER A 104 -11.44 14.82 6.53
C SER A 104 -10.32 15.31 7.45
N SER A 105 -10.15 16.62 7.55
CA SER A 105 -9.33 17.25 8.56
C SER A 105 -9.92 17.05 9.97
N ALA A 106 -9.09 17.31 10.99
CA ALA A 106 -9.55 17.26 12.38
C ALA A 106 -10.70 18.25 12.68
N GLU A 107 -10.75 19.39 11.98
CA GLU A 107 -11.80 20.37 12.12
C GLU A 107 -13.11 19.88 11.50
N GLU A 108 -13.06 19.39 10.25
CA GLU A 108 -14.22 18.81 9.57
C GLU A 108 -14.77 17.60 10.33
N THR A 109 -13.90 16.76 10.87
CA THR A 109 -14.28 15.61 11.71
C THR A 109 -15.04 16.04 12.96
N ARG A 110 -14.57 17.11 13.64
CA ARG A 110 -15.28 17.66 14.82
C ARG A 110 -16.65 18.25 14.44
N ALA A 111 -16.73 18.96 13.31
CA ALA A 111 -17.99 19.51 12.83
C ALA A 111 -19.01 18.39 12.50
N MET A 112 -18.57 17.33 11.84
CA MET A 112 -19.43 16.17 11.54
C MET A 112 -19.89 15.47 12.83
N ARG A 113 -19.00 15.33 13.84
CA ARG A 113 -19.36 14.75 15.14
C ARG A 113 -20.47 15.57 15.83
N ALA A 114 -20.33 16.89 15.84
CA ALA A 114 -21.38 17.77 16.37
C ALA A 114 -22.71 17.60 15.62
N ALA A 115 -22.68 17.50 14.29
CA ALA A 115 -23.87 17.23 13.49
C ALA A 115 -24.51 15.86 13.82
N PHE A 116 -23.72 14.84 14.14
CA PHE A 116 -24.23 13.54 14.61
C PHE A 116 -24.91 13.66 15.97
N ASP A 117 -24.33 14.43 16.89
CA ASP A 117 -24.90 14.69 18.22
C ASP A 117 -26.21 15.51 18.12
N GLU A 118 -26.31 16.42 17.14
CA GLU A 118 -27.52 17.21 16.83
C GLU A 118 -28.57 16.43 16.04
N GLY A 119 -28.24 15.23 15.56
CA GLY A 119 -29.20 14.36 14.88
C GLY A 119 -29.27 14.57 13.37
N ILE A 120 -28.18 14.85 12.67
CA ILE A 120 -28.13 14.99 11.20
C ILE A 120 -28.93 13.87 10.50
N ALA A 121 -29.65 14.17 9.42
CA ALA A 121 -30.32 13.15 8.63
C ALA A 121 -29.29 12.22 7.95
N TRP A 122 -29.55 10.89 7.91
CA TRP A 122 -28.65 9.93 7.28
C TRP A 122 -28.36 10.25 5.81
N GLY A 123 -29.36 10.76 5.08
CA GLY A 123 -29.18 11.19 3.68
C GLY A 123 -28.18 12.35 3.54
N GLU A 124 -28.22 13.31 4.45
CA GLU A 124 -27.30 14.46 4.47
C GLU A 124 -25.88 14.01 4.85
N ALA A 125 -25.76 13.15 5.86
CA ALA A 125 -24.46 12.58 6.25
C ALA A 125 -23.82 11.76 5.11
N LYS A 126 -24.61 10.96 4.38
CA LYS A 126 -24.15 10.22 3.19
C LYS A 126 -23.74 11.15 2.05
N GLN A 127 -24.48 12.22 1.85
CA GLN A 127 -24.16 13.24 0.85
C GLN A 127 -22.83 13.93 1.18
N ALA A 128 -22.65 14.34 2.44
CA ALA A 128 -21.39 14.95 2.90
C ALA A 128 -20.20 14.00 2.74
N LEU A 129 -20.36 12.71 3.06
CA LEU A 129 -19.31 11.71 2.82
C LEU A 129 -18.99 11.57 1.33
N PHE A 130 -20.01 11.49 0.47
CA PHE A 130 -19.82 11.41 -0.98
C PHE A 130 -19.03 12.61 -1.51
N GLU A 131 -19.43 13.83 -1.15
CA GLU A 131 -18.77 15.07 -1.58
C GLU A 131 -17.33 15.12 -1.11
N ARG A 132 -17.07 14.67 0.12
CA ARG A 132 -15.72 14.63 0.67
C ARG A 132 -14.79 13.64 -0.05
N ILE A 133 -15.28 12.45 -0.33
CA ILE A 133 -14.53 11.43 -1.09
C ILE A 133 -14.34 11.90 -2.54
N GLU A 134 -15.38 12.42 -3.18
CA GLU A 134 -15.32 12.89 -4.57
C GLU A 134 -14.31 14.04 -4.73
N ALA A 135 -14.28 14.99 -3.80
CA ALA A 135 -13.32 16.08 -3.80
C ALA A 135 -11.86 15.58 -3.68
N ALA A 136 -11.64 14.52 -2.89
CA ALA A 136 -10.31 13.95 -2.71
C ALA A 136 -9.88 13.03 -3.86
N VAL A 137 -10.78 12.18 -4.36
CA VAL A 137 -10.46 11.09 -5.30
C VAL A 137 -10.77 11.46 -6.75
N GLY A 138 -11.70 12.37 -7.00
CA GLY A 138 -12.12 12.79 -8.34
C GLY A 138 -10.94 13.20 -9.23
N PRO A 139 -10.07 14.13 -8.81
CA PRO A 139 -8.90 14.52 -9.59
C PRO A 139 -7.91 13.37 -9.84
N MET A 140 -7.79 12.44 -8.88
CA MET A 140 -6.95 11.24 -9.04
C MET A 140 -7.56 10.26 -10.04
N ARG A 141 -8.87 10.12 -10.05
CA ARG A 141 -9.62 9.29 -11.02
C ARG A 141 -9.42 9.80 -12.46
N GLU A 142 -9.57 11.11 -12.68
CA GLU A 142 -9.32 11.71 -13.99
C GLU A 142 -7.90 11.43 -14.49
N HIS A 143 -6.92 11.55 -13.60
CA HIS A 143 -5.53 11.22 -13.93
C HIS A 143 -5.34 9.72 -14.23
N TYR A 144 -5.96 8.85 -13.45
CA TYR A 144 -5.97 7.40 -13.68
C TYR A 144 -6.57 7.05 -15.04
N GLU A 145 -7.72 7.62 -15.39
CA GLU A 145 -8.38 7.38 -16.67
C GLU A 145 -7.51 7.84 -17.85
N ALA A 146 -6.86 9.00 -17.71
CA ALA A 146 -5.93 9.48 -18.72
C ALA A 146 -4.71 8.55 -18.92
N LEU A 147 -4.20 7.96 -17.83
CA LEU A 147 -3.10 6.99 -17.90
C LEU A 147 -3.53 5.67 -18.52
N ILE A 148 -4.71 5.16 -18.19
CA ILE A 148 -5.25 3.91 -18.78
C ILE A 148 -5.53 4.09 -20.26
N ALA A 149 -5.92 5.27 -20.72
CA ALA A 149 -6.12 5.56 -22.14
C ALA A 149 -4.80 5.56 -22.95
N GLU A 150 -3.65 5.73 -22.29
CA GLU A 150 -2.33 5.79 -22.93
C GLU A 150 -1.34 4.79 -22.29
N PRO A 151 -1.44 3.47 -22.54
CA PRO A 151 -0.59 2.46 -21.93
C PRO A 151 0.92 2.71 -22.11
N ALA A 152 1.33 3.29 -23.23
CA ALA A 152 2.74 3.61 -23.50
C ALA A 152 3.34 4.59 -22.44
N ARG A 153 2.52 5.49 -21.87
CA ARG A 153 2.96 6.35 -20.76
C ARG A 153 3.24 5.57 -19.50
N ILE A 154 2.40 4.57 -19.21
CA ILE A 154 2.59 3.67 -18.07
C ILE A 154 3.90 2.89 -18.23
N GLU A 155 4.11 2.28 -19.41
CA GLU A 155 5.35 1.54 -19.72
C GLU A 155 6.59 2.41 -19.55
N LYS A 156 6.57 3.65 -20.04
CA LYS A 156 7.67 4.60 -19.88
C LYS A 156 7.99 4.82 -18.40
N HIS A 157 6.99 5.09 -17.55
CA HIS A 157 7.17 5.27 -16.10
C HIS A 157 7.71 4.01 -15.43
N LEU A 158 7.25 2.81 -15.84
CA LEU A 158 7.75 1.55 -15.33
C LEU A 158 9.23 1.33 -15.69
N HIS A 159 9.63 1.63 -16.93
CA HIS A 159 11.03 1.54 -17.36
C HIS A 159 11.94 2.52 -16.61
N GLU A 160 11.53 3.77 -16.47
CA GLU A 160 12.26 4.79 -15.71
C GLU A 160 12.38 4.40 -14.23
N GLY A 161 11.29 3.93 -13.62
CA GLY A 161 11.26 3.46 -12.24
C GLY A 161 12.15 2.23 -12.04
N ALA A 162 12.11 1.26 -12.97
CA ALA A 162 12.95 0.09 -12.94
C ALA A 162 14.45 0.43 -13.06
N ALA A 163 14.81 1.41 -13.90
CA ALA A 163 16.18 1.88 -14.01
C ALA A 163 16.69 2.50 -12.69
N LYS A 164 15.88 3.35 -12.06
CA LYS A 164 16.19 3.94 -10.74
C LYS A 164 16.35 2.86 -9.65
N ALA A 165 15.43 1.91 -9.59
CA ALA A 165 15.48 0.82 -8.62
C ALA A 165 16.72 -0.07 -8.83
N ARG A 166 17.07 -0.43 -10.08
CA ARG A 166 18.26 -1.22 -10.39
C ARG A 166 19.55 -0.49 -10.05
N ALA A 167 19.62 0.81 -10.25
CA ALA A 167 20.81 1.60 -9.91
C ALA A 167 21.15 1.52 -8.41
N ILE A 168 20.15 1.35 -7.54
CA ILE A 168 20.32 1.18 -6.10
C ILE A 168 20.48 -0.30 -5.72
N ALA A 169 19.60 -1.15 -6.23
CA ALA A 169 19.52 -2.55 -5.79
C ALA A 169 20.66 -3.42 -6.32
N THR A 170 21.13 -3.17 -7.55
CA THR A 170 22.16 -4.03 -8.17
C THR A 170 23.51 -3.99 -7.43
N PRO A 171 24.09 -2.82 -7.09
CA PRO A 171 25.33 -2.76 -6.31
C PRO A 171 25.13 -3.34 -4.91
N PHE A 172 24.03 -3.06 -4.25
CA PHE A 172 23.73 -3.60 -2.93
C PHE A 172 23.59 -5.13 -2.94
N LEU A 173 22.90 -5.69 -3.94
CA LEU A 173 22.81 -7.14 -4.10
C LEU A 173 24.17 -7.79 -4.37
N ALA A 174 25.06 -7.12 -5.11
CA ALA A 174 26.43 -7.61 -5.34
C ALA A 174 27.21 -7.64 -4.02
N GLU A 175 27.08 -6.62 -3.18
CA GLU A 175 27.66 -6.57 -1.84
C GLU A 175 27.17 -7.73 -0.95
N LEU A 176 25.84 -7.94 -0.88
CA LEU A 176 25.26 -9.06 -0.10
C LEU A 176 25.74 -10.42 -0.60
N ARG A 177 25.82 -10.61 -1.92
CA ARG A 177 26.35 -11.85 -2.51
C ARG A 177 27.81 -12.08 -2.11
N HIS A 178 28.61 -11.03 -2.09
CA HIS A 178 30.00 -11.12 -1.65
C HIS A 178 30.09 -11.47 -0.17
N ALA A 179 29.28 -10.85 0.68
CA ALA A 179 29.24 -11.12 2.12
C ALA A 179 28.95 -12.59 2.45
N VAL A 180 28.03 -13.23 1.71
CA VAL A 180 27.73 -14.67 1.86
C VAL A 180 28.69 -15.60 1.08
N GLY A 181 29.77 -15.07 0.50
CA GLY A 181 30.80 -15.86 -0.20
C GLY A 181 30.46 -16.24 -1.64
N LEU A 182 29.40 -15.69 -2.24
CA LEU A 182 29.05 -15.92 -3.64
C LEU A 182 29.99 -15.12 -4.56
N ARG A 183 30.67 -15.81 -5.48
CA ARG A 183 31.56 -15.18 -6.45
C ARG A 183 30.83 -14.93 -7.78
N ASN A 184 31.21 -13.85 -8.44
CA ASN A 184 30.78 -13.61 -9.82
C ASN A 184 31.63 -14.50 -10.76
N LEU A 185 31.09 -15.64 -11.16
CA LEU A 185 31.77 -16.60 -12.04
C LEU A 185 32.01 -16.05 -13.44
N ALA A 186 31.33 -14.99 -13.87
CA ALA A 186 31.58 -14.35 -15.18
C ALA A 186 32.92 -13.60 -15.23
N SER A 187 33.53 -13.28 -14.09
CA SER A 187 34.82 -12.60 -14.01
C SER A 187 36.02 -13.55 -13.84
N VAL A 188 35.77 -14.86 -13.74
CA VAL A 188 36.85 -15.85 -13.68
C VAL A 188 37.30 -16.11 -15.13
N PRO A 189 38.57 -15.81 -15.50
CA PRO A 189 39.09 -16.19 -16.82
C PRO A 189 38.89 -17.68 -17.01
N ARG A 190 38.22 -18.07 -18.09
CA ARG A 190 38.10 -19.48 -18.47
C ARG A 190 39.55 -20.02 -18.57
N ALA A 191 39.92 -20.99 -17.72
CA ALA A 191 41.21 -21.61 -17.80
C ALA A 191 41.43 -22.07 -19.26
N ALA A 192 42.53 -21.64 -19.87
CA ALA A 192 42.89 -22.07 -21.22
C ALA A 192 42.85 -23.59 -21.29
N LYS A 193 42.16 -24.15 -22.28
CA LYS A 193 42.20 -25.58 -22.53
C LYS A 193 43.65 -25.97 -22.70
N VAL A 194 44.18 -26.76 -21.78
CA VAL A 194 45.45 -27.43 -21.97
C VAL A 194 45.19 -28.48 -23.07
N GLU A 195 45.62 -28.19 -24.29
CA GLU A 195 45.69 -29.20 -25.35
C GLU A 195 46.74 -30.22 -24.89
N LYS A 196 46.29 -31.41 -24.50
CA LYS A 196 47.15 -32.56 -24.35
C LYS A 196 47.63 -32.96 -25.75
N GLU A 197 48.85 -32.61 -26.09
CA GLU A 197 49.57 -33.29 -27.17
C GLU A 197 49.63 -34.77 -26.84
N ILE A 198 48.83 -35.55 -27.56
CA ILE A 198 48.96 -37.01 -27.53
C ILE A 198 50.16 -37.32 -28.42
N GLY A 199 51.29 -37.58 -27.76
CA GLY A 199 52.51 -38.05 -28.45
C GLY A 199 52.21 -39.31 -29.26
N ARG A 200 52.46 -39.26 -30.56
CA ARG A 200 52.53 -40.45 -31.41
C ARG A 200 53.73 -41.24 -31.00
N ALA A 201 53.50 -42.40 -30.40
CA ALA A 201 54.53 -43.42 -30.29
C ALA A 201 54.74 -44.07 -31.67
N HIS A 202 55.92 -43.97 -32.18
CA HIS A 202 56.40 -44.80 -33.32
C HIS A 202 56.73 -46.22 -32.85
N VAL A 203 56.16 -47.17 -33.58
CA VAL A 203 56.70 -48.50 -33.76
C VAL A 203 57.04 -48.63 -35.23
#